data_327ac11372711eb1cb89778d3a634349
#
_entry.id   327ac11372711eb1cb89778d3a634349
#
_cell.length_a   1.000
_cell.length_b   1.000
_cell.length_c   1.000
_cell.angle_alpha   90.00
_cell.angle_beta   90.00
_cell.angle_gamma   90.00
#
_symmetry.space_group_name_H-M   'P 1'
#
loop_
_entity.id
_entity.type
_entity.pdbx_description
1 polymer ?
#
loop_
_entity_poly.entity_id
_entity_poly.type
_entity_poly.pdbx_seq_one_letter_code
_entity_poly.pdbx_strand_id
1 'polypeptide(L)'
;LLADSARVNGTIGMVTDALWLDINKDKRIDLVLVGEWMPITVLIQNESGVFENKTKEYGLDLTSGWWNAIAASDFDNDGDMDLVAGNLGLNSRLRAERERPVSMYIGDIDNNNSLDHIMTYYNERISHPFVSRDQLIKQVPSLKRKFLKFSNYQSVTLNEIIEPSIQEKFMRKDAFIFASVYAQNNEGKKFSVSNLPLDAQVSPLFAFSIDDVNGDGHDDILAAGNLDATQPDIGRYDAGYGTVLLGDGKGNFKTLSPQSSGWVIRGQARDIKTLVTSKHGKMVLIGRNNNTIKVFRQTKK
;
A
#
# COMPACT_ATOMS: atom_id res chain seq x y z
N LEU A 1 -18.05 1.00 -22.92
CA LEU A 1 -18.79 -0.22 -22.55
C LEU A 1 -17.77 -1.33 -22.39
N LEU A 2 -17.34 -1.57 -21.15
CA LEU A 2 -16.56 -2.75 -20.82
C LEU A 2 -17.50 -3.93 -21.01
N ALA A 3 -17.23 -4.77 -22.00
CA ALA A 3 -18.00 -5.96 -22.25
C ALA A 3 -17.86 -6.95 -21.08
N ASP A 4 -18.88 -7.75 -20.83
CA ASP A 4 -18.96 -8.83 -19.82
C ASP A 4 -17.82 -9.87 -19.87
N SER A 5 -16.87 -9.70 -20.78
CA SER A 5 -15.74 -10.59 -21.05
C SER A 5 -14.55 -10.43 -20.09
N ALA A 6 -14.45 -9.33 -19.35
CA ALA A 6 -13.41 -9.16 -18.33
C ALA A 6 -13.86 -9.78 -16.98
N ARG A 7 -14.29 -11.03 -16.99
CA ARG A 7 -14.67 -11.72 -15.74
C ARG A 7 -13.43 -12.15 -15.00
N VAL A 8 -13.10 -11.42 -13.94
CA VAL A 8 -12.27 -11.94 -12.87
C VAL A 8 -13.16 -12.81 -11.99
N ASN A 9 -12.91 -14.10 -11.94
CA ASN A 9 -13.65 -14.99 -11.05
C ASN A 9 -13.33 -14.67 -9.59
N GLY A 10 -14.30 -14.12 -8.86
CA GLY A 10 -14.22 -13.84 -7.42
C GLY A 10 -14.15 -12.37 -7.05
N THR A 11 -14.17 -12.09 -5.74
CA THR A 11 -13.98 -10.75 -5.18
C THR A 11 -12.49 -10.41 -5.12
N ILE A 12 -12.07 -9.30 -5.71
CA ILE A 12 -10.67 -8.89 -5.74
C ILE A 12 -10.26 -8.26 -4.40
N GLY A 13 -11.06 -7.37 -3.85
CA GLY A 13 -10.77 -6.66 -2.60
C GLY A 13 -11.00 -5.15 -2.70
N MET A 14 -10.37 -4.38 -1.80
CA MET A 14 -10.49 -2.92 -1.72
C MET A 14 -9.40 -2.27 -2.59
N VAL A 15 -9.58 -2.29 -3.91
CA VAL A 15 -8.62 -1.77 -4.87
C VAL A 15 -8.48 -0.25 -4.73
N THR A 16 -7.26 0.24 -4.66
CA THR A 16 -6.90 1.67 -4.59
C THR A 16 -6.23 2.16 -5.86
N ASP A 17 -5.47 1.30 -6.54
CA ASP A 17 -4.76 1.65 -7.77
C ASP A 17 -4.54 0.44 -8.68
N ALA A 18 -4.31 0.67 -9.97
CA ALA A 18 -4.18 -0.35 -11.00
C ALA A 18 -3.24 0.05 -12.12
N LEU A 19 -2.54 -0.95 -12.68
CA LEU A 19 -1.69 -0.78 -13.87
C LEU A 19 -2.05 -1.79 -14.94
N TRP A 20 -2.09 -1.31 -16.18
CA TRP A 20 -2.18 -2.11 -17.38
C TRP A 20 -0.79 -2.25 -18.01
N LEU A 21 -0.25 -3.46 -18.09
CA LEU A 21 1.06 -3.73 -18.69
C LEU A 21 1.14 -5.21 -19.12
N ASP A 22 2.04 -5.51 -20.06
CA ASP A 22 2.38 -6.87 -20.45
C ASP A 22 3.49 -7.38 -19.51
N ILE A 23 3.11 -8.20 -18.50
CA ILE A 23 4.04 -8.66 -17.45
C ILE A 23 4.93 -9.79 -17.94
N ASN A 24 4.39 -10.68 -18.78
CA ASN A 24 5.02 -11.94 -19.19
C ASN A 24 5.57 -11.90 -20.64
N LYS A 25 5.55 -10.74 -21.27
CA LYS A 25 6.01 -10.47 -22.65
C LYS A 25 5.28 -11.31 -23.71
N ASP A 26 4.02 -11.64 -23.47
CA ASP A 26 3.20 -12.38 -24.43
C ASP A 26 2.41 -11.49 -25.41
N LYS A 27 2.59 -10.17 -25.32
CA LYS A 27 1.96 -9.11 -26.12
C LYS A 27 0.48 -8.89 -25.80
N ARG A 28 -0.05 -9.50 -24.76
CA ARG A 28 -1.36 -9.20 -24.21
C ARG A 28 -1.19 -8.27 -23.01
N ILE A 29 -2.17 -7.42 -22.81
CA ILE A 29 -2.12 -6.49 -21.67
C ILE A 29 -2.74 -7.16 -20.46
N ASP A 30 -1.91 -7.33 -19.44
CA ASP A 30 -2.29 -7.86 -18.14
C ASP A 30 -2.73 -6.70 -17.21
N LEU A 31 -3.19 -7.05 -16.02
CA LEU A 31 -3.65 -6.10 -15.02
C LEU A 31 -3.01 -6.40 -13.66
N VAL A 32 -2.33 -5.40 -13.11
CA VAL A 32 -1.85 -5.43 -11.72
C VAL A 32 -2.71 -4.53 -10.87
N LEU A 33 -3.17 -5.04 -9.73
CA LEU A 33 -4.02 -4.33 -8.79
C LEU A 33 -3.36 -4.26 -7.43
N VAL A 34 -3.50 -3.13 -6.76
CA VAL A 34 -3.13 -2.95 -5.35
C VAL A 34 -4.29 -2.36 -4.57
N GLY A 35 -4.29 -2.58 -3.26
CA GLY A 35 -5.33 -2.03 -2.41
C GLY A 35 -5.19 -2.43 -0.94
N GLU A 36 -6.16 -2.04 -0.13
CA GLU A 36 -6.14 -2.32 1.30
C GLU A 36 -6.57 -3.76 1.59
N TRP A 37 -5.88 -4.42 2.51
CA TRP A 37 -6.13 -5.80 2.95
C TRP A 37 -6.09 -6.83 1.82
N MET A 38 -5.27 -6.57 0.81
CA MET A 38 -5.07 -7.47 -0.32
C MET A 38 -3.60 -7.50 -0.77
N PRO A 39 -3.15 -8.59 -1.40
CA PRO A 39 -1.81 -8.64 -1.97
C PRO A 39 -1.70 -7.74 -3.22
N ILE A 40 -0.47 -7.47 -3.65
CA ILE A 40 -0.21 -7.00 -5.01
C ILE A 40 -0.72 -8.12 -5.93
N THR A 41 -1.82 -7.85 -6.62
CA THR A 41 -2.58 -8.87 -7.35
C THR A 41 -2.26 -8.81 -8.83
N VAL A 42 -1.82 -9.93 -9.39
CA VAL A 42 -1.47 -10.08 -10.81
C VAL A 42 -2.56 -10.89 -11.52
N LEU A 43 -3.17 -10.28 -12.51
CA LEU A 43 -4.20 -10.87 -13.37
C LEU A 43 -3.64 -10.95 -14.79
N ILE A 44 -3.37 -12.17 -15.26
CA ILE A 44 -2.82 -12.42 -16.59
C ILE A 44 -3.96 -12.67 -17.58
N GLN A 45 -3.92 -11.96 -18.70
CA GLN A 45 -4.88 -12.14 -19.79
C GLN A 45 -4.52 -13.35 -20.63
N ASN A 46 -5.42 -14.35 -20.70
CA ASN A 46 -5.24 -15.51 -21.56
C ASN A 46 -5.64 -15.22 -23.03
N GLU A 47 -5.43 -16.21 -23.92
CA GLU A 47 -5.75 -16.10 -25.36
C GLU A 47 -7.22 -15.81 -25.65
N SER A 48 -8.11 -16.15 -24.75
CA SER A 48 -9.55 -15.89 -24.87
C SER A 48 -9.95 -14.50 -24.35
N GLY A 49 -8.99 -13.67 -23.91
CA GLY A 49 -9.22 -12.35 -23.33
C GLY A 49 -9.74 -12.38 -21.89
N VAL A 50 -9.71 -13.55 -21.22
CA VAL A 50 -10.12 -13.71 -19.82
C VAL A 50 -8.93 -13.48 -18.91
N PHE A 51 -9.14 -12.76 -17.80
CA PHE A 51 -8.12 -12.52 -16.78
C PHE A 51 -8.10 -13.63 -15.74
N GLU A 52 -6.94 -14.25 -15.55
CA GLU A 52 -6.69 -15.29 -14.56
C GLU A 52 -5.83 -14.74 -13.42
N ASN A 53 -6.25 -14.98 -12.18
CA ASN A 53 -5.46 -14.55 -11.01
C ASN A 53 -4.26 -15.48 -10.83
N LYS A 54 -3.07 -14.94 -11.10
CA LYS A 54 -1.78 -15.61 -11.01
C LYS A 54 -0.92 -15.12 -9.84
N THR A 55 -1.48 -14.34 -8.94
CA THR A 55 -0.79 -13.71 -7.79
C THR A 55 0.12 -14.68 -7.04
N LYS A 56 -0.37 -15.89 -6.75
CA LYS A 56 0.41 -16.92 -6.04
C LYS A 56 1.54 -17.50 -6.91
N GLU A 57 1.30 -17.71 -8.19
CA GLU A 57 2.31 -18.21 -9.12
C GLU A 57 3.46 -17.23 -9.26
N TYR A 58 3.14 -15.92 -9.23
CA TYR A 58 4.12 -14.84 -9.24
C TYR A 58 4.77 -14.57 -7.86
N GLY A 59 4.42 -15.32 -6.81
CA GLY A 59 5.02 -15.23 -5.48
C GLY A 59 4.59 -14.01 -4.66
N LEU A 60 3.45 -13.40 -5.00
CA LEU A 60 2.95 -12.19 -4.37
C LEU A 60 1.80 -12.43 -3.35
N ASP A 61 1.40 -13.67 -3.12
CA ASP A 61 0.28 -14.03 -2.24
C ASP A 61 0.45 -13.61 -0.77
N LEU A 62 1.70 -13.44 -0.32
CA LEU A 62 2.03 -12.97 1.02
C LEU A 62 2.34 -11.47 1.11
N THR A 63 2.00 -10.70 0.09
CA THR A 63 2.20 -9.25 0.06
C THR A 63 0.98 -8.46 0.51
N SER A 64 -0.01 -9.08 1.15
CA SER A 64 -1.17 -8.36 1.65
C SER A 64 -0.75 -7.22 2.60
N GLY A 65 -1.22 -6.00 2.30
CA GLY A 65 -0.87 -4.77 2.99
C GLY A 65 -1.96 -3.71 2.87
N TRP A 66 -1.60 -2.46 3.12
CA TRP A 66 -2.45 -1.28 2.89
C TRP A 66 -1.86 -0.44 1.77
N TRP A 67 -1.96 -0.98 0.59
CA TRP A 67 -1.40 -0.37 -0.61
C TRP A 67 -2.23 0.84 -1.03
N ASN A 68 -1.56 1.90 -1.47
CA ASN A 68 -2.19 3.15 -1.89
C ASN A 68 -1.97 3.47 -3.36
N ALA A 69 -0.81 3.13 -3.90
CA ALA A 69 -0.41 3.46 -5.26
C ALA A 69 0.57 2.42 -5.82
N ILE A 70 0.62 2.32 -7.16
CA ILE A 70 1.56 1.46 -7.85
C ILE A 70 2.09 2.17 -9.10
N ALA A 71 3.36 1.92 -9.43
CA ALA A 71 3.98 2.32 -10.71
C ALA A 71 4.88 1.21 -11.22
N ALA A 72 5.20 1.24 -12.51
CA ALA A 72 6.05 0.25 -13.14
C ALA A 72 7.11 0.91 -14.03
N SER A 73 8.29 0.32 -14.08
CA SER A 73 9.36 0.59 -15.04
C SER A 73 10.35 -0.56 -15.06
N ASP A 74 11.23 -0.60 -16.05
CA ASP A 74 12.36 -1.51 -16.13
C ASP A 74 13.54 -0.90 -15.34
N PHE A 75 13.52 -1.09 -14.00
CA PHE A 75 14.49 -0.45 -13.11
C PHE A 75 15.86 -1.12 -13.09
N ASP A 76 15.98 -2.33 -13.60
CA ASP A 76 17.26 -3.06 -13.65
C ASP A 76 17.80 -3.25 -15.08
N ASN A 77 17.08 -2.72 -16.08
CA ASN A 77 17.42 -2.77 -17.50
C ASN A 77 17.55 -4.19 -18.07
N ASP A 78 16.75 -5.13 -17.57
CA ASP A 78 16.69 -6.51 -18.08
C ASP A 78 15.59 -6.69 -19.16
N GLY A 79 14.81 -5.65 -19.39
CA GLY A 79 13.72 -5.58 -20.34
C GLY A 79 12.40 -6.08 -19.80
N ASP A 80 12.28 -6.46 -18.51
CA ASP A 80 11.04 -6.78 -17.83
C ASP A 80 10.51 -5.55 -17.08
N MET A 81 9.18 -5.44 -16.95
CA MET A 81 8.59 -4.36 -16.17
C MET A 81 8.53 -4.75 -14.69
N ASP A 82 9.26 -4.02 -13.88
CA ASP A 82 9.24 -4.09 -12.42
C ASP A 82 8.13 -3.22 -11.84
N LEU A 83 7.85 -3.41 -10.54
CA LEU A 83 6.82 -2.65 -9.84
C LEU A 83 7.40 -1.93 -8.62
N VAL A 84 6.88 -0.72 -8.36
CA VAL A 84 7.02 -0.06 -7.06
C VAL A 84 5.64 0.18 -6.48
N ALA A 85 5.45 -0.17 -5.21
CA ALA A 85 4.15 -0.04 -4.56
C ALA A 85 4.25 0.73 -3.25
N GLY A 86 3.39 1.73 -3.08
CA GLY A 86 3.29 2.60 -1.91
C GLY A 86 2.33 2.03 -0.87
N ASN A 87 2.79 1.94 0.37
CA ASN A 87 2.06 1.40 1.50
C ASN A 87 2.02 2.42 2.65
N LEU A 88 1.57 2.01 3.84
CA LEU A 88 1.53 2.81 5.07
C LEU A 88 2.92 3.33 5.48
N GLY A 89 3.99 2.60 5.16
CA GLY A 89 5.33 2.86 5.63
C GLY A 89 5.61 2.23 7.00
N LEU A 90 6.85 2.37 7.47
CA LEU A 90 7.32 1.75 8.71
C LEU A 90 7.33 2.68 9.92
N ASN A 91 7.00 3.97 9.75
CA ASN A 91 6.88 4.93 10.83
C ASN A 91 5.47 4.91 11.44
N SER A 92 5.06 3.75 11.94
CA SER A 92 3.75 3.48 12.51
C SER A 92 3.90 2.60 13.76
N ARG A 93 2.88 2.55 14.61
CA ARG A 93 2.83 1.60 15.73
C ARG A 93 2.55 0.17 15.27
N LEU A 94 1.99 0.02 14.08
CA LEU A 94 1.69 -1.29 13.53
C LEU A 94 2.97 -1.95 13.02
N ARG A 95 3.12 -3.21 13.37
CA ARG A 95 4.15 -4.10 12.83
C ARG A 95 3.43 -5.34 12.33
N ALA A 96 3.76 -5.75 11.12
CA ALA A 96 3.18 -6.93 10.52
C ALA A 96 4.28 -7.79 9.89
N GLU A 97 4.13 -9.07 10.04
CA GLU A 97 4.95 -10.09 9.41
C GLU A 97 4.11 -11.36 9.21
N ARG A 98 4.63 -12.32 8.48
CA ARG A 98 3.90 -13.53 8.09
C ARG A 98 3.28 -14.28 9.27
N GLU A 99 4.04 -14.46 10.34
CA GLU A 99 3.65 -15.22 11.54
C GLU A 99 2.83 -14.37 12.53
N ARG A 100 2.91 -13.04 12.40
CA ARG A 100 2.26 -12.07 13.29
C ARG A 100 1.62 -10.94 12.46
N PRO A 101 0.60 -11.25 11.66
CA PRO A 101 -0.06 -10.24 10.82
C PRO A 101 -0.85 -9.25 11.67
N VAL A 102 -1.10 -8.09 11.10
CA VAL A 102 -2.23 -7.26 11.53
C VAL A 102 -3.47 -7.86 10.89
N SER A 103 -4.49 -8.16 11.72
CA SER A 103 -5.69 -8.84 11.24
C SER A 103 -6.93 -8.02 11.49
N MET A 104 -7.91 -8.13 10.58
CA MET A 104 -9.25 -7.59 10.73
C MET A 104 -10.24 -8.75 10.82
N TYR A 105 -10.97 -8.84 11.93
CA TYR A 105 -12.06 -9.78 12.11
C TYR A 105 -13.38 -9.05 11.87
N ILE A 106 -14.21 -9.59 11.00
CA ILE A 106 -15.47 -8.97 10.57
C ILE A 106 -16.60 -9.98 10.77
N GLY A 107 -17.61 -9.62 11.55
CA GLY A 107 -18.78 -10.46 11.83
C GLY A 107 -19.66 -9.83 12.91
N ASP A 108 -20.78 -10.43 13.21
CA ASP A 108 -21.70 -10.00 14.27
C ASP A 108 -21.27 -10.62 15.61
N ILE A 109 -20.63 -9.82 16.47
CA ILE A 109 -20.03 -10.29 17.74
C ILE A 109 -21.08 -10.49 18.81
N ASP A 110 -22.10 -9.65 18.85
CA ASP A 110 -23.11 -9.63 19.93
C ASP A 110 -24.50 -10.05 19.48
N ASN A 111 -24.64 -10.59 18.27
CA ASN A 111 -25.86 -11.10 17.64
C ASN A 111 -26.96 -10.02 17.52
N ASN A 112 -26.54 -8.79 17.17
CA ASN A 112 -27.46 -7.68 16.97
C ASN A 112 -27.85 -7.47 15.49
N ASN A 113 -27.42 -8.36 14.59
CA ASN A 113 -27.55 -8.32 13.12
C ASN A 113 -26.80 -7.15 12.47
N SER A 114 -25.79 -6.61 13.12
CA SER A 114 -24.88 -5.61 12.59
C SER A 114 -23.48 -6.21 12.45
N LEU A 115 -22.73 -5.81 11.42
CA LEU A 115 -21.35 -6.26 11.28
C LEU A 115 -20.42 -5.41 12.14
N ASP A 116 -19.71 -6.07 13.02
CA ASP A 116 -18.61 -5.52 13.77
C ASP A 116 -17.29 -5.78 13.07
N HIS A 117 -16.29 -4.95 13.34
CA HIS A 117 -14.93 -5.12 12.82
C HIS A 117 -13.90 -4.83 13.90
N ILE A 118 -13.10 -5.83 14.21
CA ILE A 118 -12.05 -5.73 15.22
C ILE A 118 -10.70 -5.91 14.55
N MET A 119 -9.96 -4.81 14.47
CA MET A 119 -8.56 -4.86 14.04
C MET A 119 -7.69 -5.27 15.22
N THR A 120 -6.74 -6.18 14.96
CA THR A 120 -5.79 -6.69 15.94
C THR A 120 -4.37 -6.57 15.45
N TYR A 121 -3.45 -6.48 16.39
CA TYR A 121 -2.00 -6.51 16.16
C TYR A 121 -1.33 -7.38 17.21
N TYR A 122 -0.14 -7.86 16.90
CA TYR A 122 0.65 -8.62 17.87
C TYR A 122 1.56 -7.71 18.69
N ASN A 123 1.51 -7.88 20.01
CA ASN A 123 2.55 -7.46 20.91
C ASN A 123 3.24 -8.74 21.40
N GLU A 124 4.50 -8.93 21.01
CA GLU A 124 5.24 -10.19 21.17
C GLU A 124 4.50 -11.37 20.52
N ARG A 125 3.84 -12.23 21.31
CA ARG A 125 3.12 -13.43 20.83
C ARG A 125 1.62 -13.36 21.07
N ILE A 126 1.13 -12.25 21.61
CA ILE A 126 -0.27 -12.09 21.99
C ILE A 126 -0.94 -11.13 21.04
N SER A 127 -2.09 -11.53 20.51
CA SER A 127 -2.92 -10.68 19.66
C SER A 127 -3.83 -9.79 20.53
N HIS A 128 -3.67 -8.49 20.37
CA HIS A 128 -4.42 -7.44 21.07
C HIS A 128 -5.31 -6.66 20.11
N PRO A 129 -6.48 -6.16 20.53
CA PRO A 129 -7.27 -5.24 19.73
C PRO A 129 -6.54 -3.92 19.58
N PHE A 130 -6.61 -3.34 18.39
CA PHE A 130 -6.04 -2.02 18.10
C PHE A 130 -6.98 -0.88 18.50
N VAL A 131 -8.27 -1.16 18.56
CA VAL A 131 -9.31 -0.18 18.92
C VAL A 131 -9.21 0.21 20.41
N SER A 132 -9.59 1.44 20.74
CA SER A 132 -9.71 1.87 22.13
C SER A 132 -10.92 1.20 22.82
N ARG A 133 -10.89 1.16 24.17
CA ARG A 133 -12.01 0.62 24.96
C ARG A 133 -13.33 1.28 24.58
N ASP A 134 -13.35 2.60 24.45
CA ASP A 134 -14.59 3.33 24.22
C ASP A 134 -15.14 3.11 22.80
N GLN A 135 -14.25 2.95 21.82
CA GLN A 135 -14.64 2.55 20.46
C GLN A 135 -15.21 1.14 20.43
N LEU A 136 -14.55 0.19 21.12
CA LEU A 136 -15.04 -1.18 21.21
C LEU A 136 -16.41 -1.26 21.86
N ILE A 137 -16.64 -0.59 23.00
CA ILE A 137 -17.92 -0.58 23.70
C ILE A 137 -19.01 0.12 22.88
N LYS A 138 -18.65 1.15 22.10
CA LYS A 138 -19.59 1.82 21.21
C LYS A 138 -20.05 0.88 20.09
N GLN A 139 -19.15 0.06 19.57
CA GLN A 139 -19.41 -0.90 18.50
C GLN A 139 -20.10 -2.16 19.03
N VAL A 140 -19.65 -2.70 20.16
CA VAL A 140 -20.18 -3.93 20.78
C VAL A 140 -20.63 -3.63 22.22
N PRO A 141 -21.84 -3.08 22.43
CA PRO A 141 -22.33 -2.61 23.73
C PRO A 141 -22.38 -3.70 24.80
N SER A 142 -22.57 -4.96 24.41
CA SER A 142 -22.59 -6.12 25.31
C SER A 142 -21.31 -6.27 26.13
N LEU A 143 -20.15 -5.84 25.59
CA LEU A 143 -18.85 -5.88 26.24
C LEU A 143 -18.67 -4.81 27.34
N LYS A 144 -19.57 -3.85 27.47
CA LYS A 144 -19.49 -2.79 28.49
C LYS A 144 -19.39 -3.33 29.90
N ARG A 145 -20.12 -4.40 30.24
CA ARG A 145 -20.06 -5.02 31.57
C ARG A 145 -18.73 -5.68 31.85
N LYS A 146 -18.10 -6.25 30.83
CA LYS A 146 -16.79 -6.93 30.94
C LYS A 146 -15.66 -5.94 31.13
N PHE A 147 -15.70 -4.81 30.41
CA PHE A 147 -14.66 -3.79 30.42
C PHE A 147 -15.12 -2.49 31.07
N LEU A 148 -15.62 -2.56 32.31
CA LEU A 148 -16.13 -1.39 33.06
C LEU A 148 -15.09 -0.31 33.27
N LYS A 149 -13.84 -0.69 33.59
CA LYS A 149 -12.73 0.22 33.85
C LYS A 149 -11.67 0.11 32.77
N PHE A 150 -10.95 1.19 32.50
CA PHE A 150 -9.82 1.19 31.59
C PHE A 150 -8.74 0.17 31.98
N SER A 151 -8.50 -0.03 33.28
CA SER A 151 -7.57 -1.06 33.79
C SER A 151 -7.94 -2.47 33.34
N ASN A 152 -9.23 -2.77 33.14
CA ASN A 152 -9.68 -4.08 32.66
C ASN A 152 -9.46 -4.26 31.15
N TYR A 153 -9.13 -3.20 30.45
CA TYR A 153 -8.90 -3.21 29.00
C TYR A 153 -7.41 -3.13 28.64
N GLN A 154 -6.56 -2.75 29.56
CA GLN A 154 -5.14 -2.46 29.31
C GLN A 154 -4.37 -3.65 28.68
N SER A 155 -4.72 -4.88 29.05
CA SER A 155 -4.07 -6.11 28.57
C SER A 155 -5.02 -7.03 27.82
N VAL A 156 -6.16 -6.49 27.36
CA VAL A 156 -7.19 -7.32 26.70
C VAL A 156 -6.63 -7.99 25.44
N THR A 157 -6.99 -9.24 25.26
CA THR A 157 -6.62 -10.03 24.09
C THR A 157 -7.81 -10.22 23.15
N LEU A 158 -7.54 -10.63 21.91
CA LEU A 158 -8.61 -10.98 20.97
C LEU A 158 -9.55 -12.05 21.56
N ASN A 159 -9.02 -13.04 22.23
CA ASN A 159 -9.78 -14.16 22.81
C ASN A 159 -10.77 -13.72 23.88
N GLU A 160 -10.55 -12.56 24.49
CA GLU A 160 -11.48 -11.98 25.46
C GLU A 160 -12.60 -11.17 24.79
N ILE A 161 -12.45 -10.81 23.52
CA ILE A 161 -13.48 -10.11 22.75
C ILE A 161 -14.29 -11.10 21.92
N ILE A 162 -13.63 -11.97 21.19
CA ILE A 162 -14.22 -13.03 20.36
C ILE A 162 -13.72 -14.37 20.89
N GLU A 163 -14.66 -15.18 21.39
CA GLU A 163 -14.31 -16.50 21.89
C GLU A 163 -13.65 -17.36 20.80
N PRO A 164 -12.56 -18.09 21.12
CA PRO A 164 -11.85 -18.92 20.13
C PRO A 164 -12.75 -19.88 19.36
N SER A 165 -13.78 -20.42 20.01
CA SER A 165 -14.74 -21.38 19.45
C SER A 165 -15.58 -20.82 18.29
N ILE A 166 -15.69 -19.49 18.18
CA ILE A 166 -16.49 -18.82 17.15
C ILE A 166 -15.65 -17.97 16.18
N GLN A 167 -14.35 -17.83 16.41
CA GLN A 167 -13.48 -16.99 15.57
C GLN A 167 -13.50 -17.41 14.09
N GLU A 168 -13.61 -18.71 13.81
CA GLU A 168 -13.68 -19.23 12.44
C GLU A 168 -14.95 -18.81 11.68
N LYS A 169 -15.99 -18.35 12.38
CA LYS A 169 -17.21 -17.82 11.76
C LYS A 169 -17.07 -16.39 11.24
N PHE A 170 -15.99 -15.72 11.65
CA PHE A 170 -15.71 -14.34 11.24
C PHE A 170 -14.89 -14.35 9.96
N MET A 171 -15.22 -13.42 9.06
CA MET A 171 -14.33 -13.13 7.95
C MET A 171 -13.05 -12.53 8.52
N ARG A 172 -11.91 -13.10 8.14
CA ARG A 172 -10.60 -12.60 8.53
C ARG A 172 -9.85 -12.08 7.32
N LYS A 173 -9.25 -10.89 7.46
CA LYS A 173 -8.30 -10.30 6.51
C LYS A 173 -6.99 -10.04 7.22
N ASP A 174 -5.89 -10.39 6.59
CA ASP A 174 -4.55 -10.24 7.15
C ASP A 174 -3.73 -9.25 6.31
N ALA A 175 -2.95 -8.40 6.98
CA ALA A 175 -1.88 -7.62 6.39
C ALA A 175 -0.54 -8.13 6.92
N PHE A 176 0.38 -8.47 6.02
CA PHE A 176 1.68 -9.04 6.33
C PHE A 176 2.81 -8.02 6.18
N ILE A 177 2.57 -6.92 5.45
CA ILE A 177 3.59 -5.92 5.14
C ILE A 177 2.99 -4.51 5.12
N PHE A 178 3.71 -3.56 5.74
CA PHE A 178 3.40 -2.13 5.66
C PHE A 178 4.51 -1.32 4.99
N ALA A 179 5.64 -1.92 4.69
CA ALA A 179 6.68 -1.26 3.92
C ALA A 179 6.21 -0.93 2.51
N SER A 180 6.58 0.22 1.98
CA SER A 180 6.58 0.48 0.55
C SER A 180 7.69 -0.33 -0.11
N VAL A 181 7.42 -0.95 -1.28
CA VAL A 181 8.29 -1.96 -1.84
C VAL A 181 8.68 -1.70 -3.29
N TYR A 182 9.79 -2.30 -3.68
CA TYR A 182 10.20 -2.65 -5.02
C TYR A 182 9.97 -4.14 -5.23
N ALA A 183 9.30 -4.50 -6.30
CA ALA A 183 9.09 -5.89 -6.72
C ALA A 183 9.72 -6.07 -8.10
N GLN A 184 10.89 -6.72 -8.10
CA GLN A 184 11.65 -7.05 -9.30
C GLN A 184 10.97 -8.20 -10.03
N ASN A 185 10.69 -8.01 -11.31
CA ASN A 185 10.18 -9.05 -12.19
C ASN A 185 11.34 -9.93 -12.65
N ASN A 186 11.20 -11.23 -12.51
CA ASN A 186 12.23 -12.17 -12.93
C ASN A 186 11.73 -12.94 -14.16
N GLU A 187 12.09 -12.48 -15.33
CA GLU A 187 11.77 -13.09 -16.63
C GLU A 187 10.26 -13.29 -16.89
N GLY A 188 9.41 -12.38 -16.38
CA GLY A 188 7.96 -12.50 -16.53
C GLY A 188 7.32 -13.68 -15.80
N LYS A 189 8.03 -14.28 -14.84
CA LYS A 189 7.58 -15.53 -14.18
C LYS A 189 7.31 -15.38 -12.69
N LYS A 190 8.05 -14.51 -12.01
CA LYS A 190 7.98 -14.35 -10.56
C LYS A 190 8.52 -12.98 -10.13
N PHE A 191 7.96 -12.41 -9.07
CA PHE A 191 8.51 -11.21 -8.45
C PHE A 191 9.37 -11.54 -7.22
N SER A 192 10.48 -10.80 -7.08
CA SER A 192 11.28 -10.72 -5.85
C SER A 192 10.98 -9.39 -5.16
N VAL A 193 10.43 -9.44 -3.95
CA VAL A 193 9.98 -8.25 -3.24
C VAL A 193 11.02 -7.80 -2.21
N SER A 194 11.40 -6.53 -2.26
CA SER A 194 12.30 -5.87 -1.32
C SER A 194 11.74 -4.53 -0.87
N ASN A 195 12.14 -4.06 0.32
CA ASN A 195 11.71 -2.75 0.81
C ASN A 195 12.43 -1.64 0.05
N LEU A 196 11.72 -0.57 -0.30
CA LEU A 196 12.33 0.69 -0.70
C LEU A 196 13.19 1.27 0.44
N PRO A 197 14.13 2.19 0.15
CA PRO A 197 14.94 2.86 1.15
C PRO A 197 14.14 3.47 2.30
N LEU A 198 14.79 3.62 3.46
CA LEU A 198 14.12 4.05 4.70
C LEU A 198 13.37 5.39 4.58
N ASP A 199 13.89 6.31 3.78
CA ASP A 199 13.23 7.60 3.54
C ASP A 199 11.87 7.47 2.85
N ALA A 200 11.63 6.38 2.12
CA ALA A 200 10.34 6.04 1.54
C ALA A 200 9.39 5.35 2.52
N GLN A 201 9.83 5.11 3.76
CA GLN A 201 9.08 4.41 4.81
C GLN A 201 8.55 5.35 5.91
N VAL A 202 8.89 6.64 5.86
CA VAL A 202 8.61 7.58 6.96
C VAL A 202 7.14 8.02 7.01
N SER A 203 6.41 7.85 5.92
CA SER A 203 4.96 8.13 5.81
C SER A 203 4.33 7.30 4.70
N PRO A 204 2.98 7.19 4.66
CA PRO A 204 2.29 6.56 3.55
C PRO A 204 2.65 7.21 2.22
N LEU A 205 2.90 6.39 1.19
CA LEU A 205 3.10 6.86 -0.17
C LEU A 205 1.81 6.66 -0.99
N PHE A 206 1.32 7.74 -1.59
CA PHE A 206 0.07 7.75 -2.36
C PHE A 206 0.27 8.05 -3.84
N ALA A 207 1.47 8.45 -4.24
CA ALA A 207 1.73 8.81 -5.62
C ALA A 207 3.19 8.59 -6.00
N PHE A 208 3.38 8.15 -7.24
CA PHE A 208 4.68 7.99 -7.88
C PHE A 208 4.71 8.70 -9.24
N SER A 209 5.90 9.12 -9.63
CA SER A 209 6.25 9.45 -11.01
C SER A 209 7.63 8.87 -11.29
N ILE A 210 7.76 8.17 -12.40
CA ILE A 210 9.03 7.58 -12.83
C ILE A 210 9.63 8.50 -13.90
N ASP A 211 10.91 8.79 -13.78
CA ASP A 211 11.62 9.70 -14.65
C ASP A 211 13.13 9.67 -14.40
N ASP A 212 13.96 9.84 -15.42
CA ASP A 212 15.38 10.13 -15.27
C ASP A 212 15.55 11.60 -14.84
N VAL A 213 15.67 11.84 -13.52
CA VAL A 213 15.73 13.21 -12.99
C VAL A 213 17.15 13.76 -12.91
N ASN A 214 18.16 12.90 -12.98
CA ASN A 214 19.59 13.27 -12.90
C ASN A 214 20.29 13.27 -14.26
N GLY A 215 19.70 12.65 -15.29
CA GLY A 215 20.22 12.59 -16.66
C GLY A 215 21.25 11.48 -16.86
N ASP A 216 21.24 10.43 -16.06
CA ASP A 216 22.17 9.30 -16.15
C ASP A 216 21.66 8.13 -17.02
N GLY A 217 20.44 8.23 -17.50
CA GLY A 217 19.81 7.24 -18.38
C GLY A 217 19.12 6.10 -17.64
N HIS A 218 18.99 6.19 -16.31
CA HIS A 218 18.26 5.23 -15.49
C HIS A 218 17.01 5.85 -14.90
N ASP A 219 15.98 5.04 -14.71
CA ASP A 219 14.73 5.50 -14.14
C ASP A 219 14.85 5.72 -12.63
N ASP A 220 14.48 6.93 -12.21
CA ASP A 220 14.38 7.37 -10.82
C ASP A 220 12.91 7.41 -10.37
N ILE A 221 12.69 7.40 -9.06
CA ILE A 221 11.36 7.44 -8.47
C ILE A 221 11.14 8.77 -7.74
N LEU A 222 10.15 9.53 -8.17
CA LEU A 222 9.59 10.65 -7.41
C LEU A 222 8.38 10.15 -6.65
N ALA A 223 8.41 10.19 -5.33
CA ALA A 223 7.33 9.70 -4.48
C ALA A 223 6.83 10.78 -3.51
N ALA A 224 5.54 10.74 -3.20
CA ALA A 224 4.93 11.60 -2.19
C ALA A 224 3.67 10.97 -1.58
N GLY A 225 3.27 11.47 -0.40
CA GLY A 225 2.11 10.92 0.28
C GLY A 225 1.63 11.75 1.46
N ASN A 226 1.64 11.18 2.65
CA ASN A 226 1.09 11.62 3.92
C ASN A 226 -0.42 11.36 4.09
N LEU A 227 -0.84 11.17 5.33
CA LEU A 227 -2.23 10.94 5.72
C LEU A 227 -2.52 11.66 7.04
N ASP A 228 -3.34 12.72 6.98
CA ASP A 228 -3.75 13.51 8.15
C ASP A 228 -5.11 13.06 8.70
N ALA A 229 -5.97 12.49 7.86
CA ALA A 229 -7.33 12.08 8.21
C ALA A 229 -7.32 10.72 8.95
N THR A 230 -6.70 10.69 10.11
CA THR A 230 -6.64 9.55 11.01
C THR A 230 -7.43 9.82 12.27
N GLN A 231 -7.69 8.78 13.06
CA GLN A 231 -8.30 8.95 14.39
C GLN A 231 -7.32 9.71 15.32
N PRO A 232 -7.81 10.60 16.20
CA PRO A 232 -6.96 11.45 17.06
C PRO A 232 -5.98 10.67 17.94
N ASP A 233 -6.33 9.46 18.38
CA ASP A 233 -5.52 8.58 19.21
C ASP A 233 -4.40 7.84 18.44
N ILE A 234 -4.50 7.80 17.11
CA ILE A 234 -3.47 7.23 16.23
C ILE A 234 -2.42 8.28 15.89
N GLY A 235 -2.84 9.55 15.73
CA GLY A 235 -1.99 10.64 15.25
C GLY A 235 -1.91 10.68 13.73
N ARG A 236 -1.23 11.69 13.19
CA ARG A 236 -1.07 11.90 11.75
C ARG A 236 0.14 11.13 11.23
N TYR A 237 0.05 10.70 9.99
CA TYR A 237 1.19 10.17 9.24
C TYR A 237 1.69 11.25 8.25
N ASP A 238 2.30 12.31 8.78
CA ASP A 238 2.68 13.53 8.04
C ASP A 238 4.20 13.81 8.05
N ALA A 239 5.00 12.81 8.37
CA ALA A 239 6.46 12.92 8.45
C ALA A 239 7.14 13.03 7.07
N GLY A 240 6.44 12.73 5.98
CA GLY A 240 6.99 12.76 4.63
C GLY A 240 7.00 14.16 4.02
N TYR A 241 8.12 14.50 3.41
CA TYR A 241 8.26 15.73 2.61
C TYR A 241 8.43 15.44 1.11
N GLY A 242 8.05 14.23 0.68
CA GLY A 242 8.37 13.69 -0.62
C GLY A 242 9.76 13.06 -0.64
N THR A 243 9.95 12.09 -1.52
CA THR A 243 11.18 11.31 -1.62
C THR A 243 11.60 11.23 -3.08
N VAL A 244 12.88 11.40 -3.35
CA VAL A 244 13.51 11.12 -4.63
C VAL A 244 14.45 9.95 -4.43
N LEU A 245 14.25 8.88 -5.17
CA LEU A 245 15.08 7.70 -5.17
C LEU A 245 15.75 7.59 -6.54
N LEU A 246 17.07 7.74 -6.57
CA LEU A 246 17.88 7.58 -7.78
C LEU A 246 18.12 6.10 -8.03
N GLY A 247 17.73 5.62 -9.21
CA GLY A 247 17.99 4.28 -9.69
C GLY A 247 19.44 4.15 -10.22
N ASP A 248 19.99 2.95 -10.14
CA ASP A 248 21.32 2.63 -10.68
C ASP A 248 21.25 1.74 -11.92
N GLY A 249 20.05 1.51 -12.46
CA GLY A 249 19.82 0.59 -13.58
C GLY A 249 20.10 -0.89 -13.25
N LYS A 250 20.14 -1.25 -11.96
CA LYS A 250 20.30 -2.63 -11.47
C LYS A 250 19.31 -2.97 -10.35
N GLY A 251 18.21 -2.23 -10.27
CA GLY A 251 17.17 -2.41 -9.24
C GLY A 251 17.56 -1.90 -7.85
N ASN A 252 18.66 -1.14 -7.70
CA ASN A 252 18.98 -0.50 -6.43
C ASN A 252 18.66 0.99 -6.46
N PHE A 253 18.26 1.51 -5.32
CA PHE A 253 17.83 2.89 -5.18
C PHE A 253 18.59 3.62 -4.09
N LYS A 254 19.00 4.86 -4.38
CA LYS A 254 19.64 5.76 -3.43
C LYS A 254 18.81 7.01 -3.22
N THR A 255 18.51 7.34 -1.96
CA THR A 255 17.77 8.55 -1.63
C THR A 255 18.59 9.81 -1.95
N LEU A 256 17.98 10.75 -2.67
CA LEU A 256 18.50 12.10 -2.85
C LEU A 256 17.86 13.01 -1.80
N SER A 257 18.71 13.70 -1.02
CA SER A 257 18.23 14.56 0.06
C SER A 257 17.35 15.71 -0.45
N PRO A 258 16.37 16.19 0.34
CA PRO A 258 15.56 17.36 -0.02
C PRO A 258 16.40 18.62 -0.30
N GLN A 259 17.53 18.76 0.40
CA GLN A 259 18.46 19.89 0.19
C GLN A 259 19.11 19.85 -1.20
N SER A 260 19.42 18.65 -1.69
CA SER A 260 20.06 18.44 -2.99
C SER A 260 19.04 18.46 -4.14
N SER A 261 17.86 17.88 -3.92
CA SER A 261 16.82 17.77 -4.95
C SER A 261 15.94 19.00 -5.08
N GLY A 262 15.78 19.78 -4.01
CA GLY A 262 14.73 20.79 -3.89
C GLY A 262 13.32 20.20 -3.83
N TRP A 263 13.18 18.87 -3.82
CA TRP A 263 11.91 18.14 -3.77
C TRP A 263 11.35 18.17 -2.36
N VAL A 264 10.54 19.20 -2.07
CA VAL A 264 9.91 19.37 -0.76
C VAL A 264 8.42 19.55 -0.94
N ILE A 265 7.65 18.53 -0.55
CA ILE A 265 6.18 18.48 -0.66
C ILE A 265 5.60 18.41 0.76
N ARG A 266 4.87 19.44 1.15
CA ARG A 266 4.12 19.47 2.41
C ARG A 266 2.66 19.13 2.18
N GLY A 267 2.03 18.50 3.18
CA GLY A 267 0.63 18.10 3.13
C GLY A 267 0.43 16.76 2.43
N GLN A 268 -0.81 16.45 2.12
CA GLN A 268 -1.23 15.14 1.63
C GLN A 268 -1.19 15.11 0.11
N ALA A 269 -0.10 14.62 -0.49
CA ALA A 269 -0.05 14.35 -1.93
C ALA A 269 -0.94 13.15 -2.27
N ARG A 270 -1.58 13.20 -3.44
CA ARG A 270 -2.48 12.15 -3.94
C ARG A 270 -2.18 11.73 -5.37
N ASP A 271 -1.55 12.62 -6.14
CA ASP A 271 -1.14 12.29 -7.50
C ASP A 271 0.08 13.10 -7.91
N ILE A 272 0.92 12.52 -8.76
CA ILE A 272 2.09 13.16 -9.39
C ILE A 272 1.99 12.92 -10.88
N LYS A 273 2.02 13.99 -11.68
CA LYS A 273 1.99 13.91 -13.14
C LYS A 273 3.06 14.77 -13.75
N THR A 274 3.71 14.25 -14.77
CA THR A 274 4.65 14.99 -15.59
C THR A 274 3.93 15.65 -16.76
N LEU A 275 4.21 16.93 -16.99
CA LEU A 275 3.72 17.72 -18.12
C LEU A 275 4.89 18.32 -18.87
N VAL A 276 4.93 18.12 -20.19
CA VAL A 276 5.92 18.75 -21.07
C VAL A 276 5.26 19.93 -21.80
N THR A 277 5.86 21.10 -21.69
CA THR A 277 5.37 22.32 -22.36
C THR A 277 6.44 22.90 -23.25
N SER A 278 6.04 23.58 -24.35
CA SER A 278 6.96 24.23 -25.25
C SER A 278 7.72 25.41 -24.61
N LYS A 279 7.08 26.11 -23.68
CA LYS A 279 7.65 27.31 -23.02
C LYS A 279 8.53 26.98 -21.81
N HIS A 280 8.17 25.99 -21.03
CA HIS A 280 8.80 25.74 -19.73
C HIS A 280 9.50 24.37 -19.64
N GLY A 281 9.49 23.59 -20.72
CA GLY A 281 10.01 22.23 -20.72
C GLY A 281 9.21 21.28 -19.85
N LYS A 282 9.89 20.35 -19.23
CA LYS A 282 9.31 19.34 -18.37
C LYS A 282 9.00 19.92 -16.98
N MET A 283 7.78 19.71 -16.53
CA MET A 283 7.28 20.11 -15.21
C MET A 283 6.63 18.92 -14.52
N VAL A 284 6.77 18.83 -13.21
CA VAL A 284 6.11 17.82 -12.38
C VAL A 284 5.05 18.51 -11.51
N LEU A 285 3.82 18.07 -11.67
CA LEU A 285 2.66 18.60 -10.96
C LEU A 285 2.27 17.63 -9.84
N ILE A 286 2.05 18.17 -8.64
CA ILE A 286 1.61 17.39 -7.49
C ILE A 286 0.21 17.86 -7.07
N GLY A 287 -0.75 16.95 -7.23
CA GLY A 287 -2.09 17.08 -6.67
C GLY A 287 -2.08 16.81 -5.16
N ARG A 288 -2.58 17.76 -4.37
CA ARG A 288 -2.62 17.66 -2.91
C ARG A 288 -4.05 17.81 -2.39
N ASN A 289 -4.42 16.98 -1.41
CA ASN A 289 -5.72 17.06 -0.78
C ASN A 289 -5.84 18.36 0.03
N ASN A 290 -6.96 19.09 -0.14
CA ASN A 290 -7.26 20.37 0.52
C ASN A 290 -6.14 21.43 0.41
N ASN A 291 -5.38 21.44 -0.70
CA ASN A 291 -4.30 22.39 -0.91
C ASN A 291 -4.12 22.72 -2.40
N THR A 292 -3.36 23.79 -2.69
CA THR A 292 -3.03 24.16 -4.06
C THR A 292 -2.13 23.13 -4.73
N ILE A 293 -2.24 22.99 -6.05
CA ILE A 293 -1.29 22.19 -6.83
C ILE A 293 0.11 22.76 -6.64
N LYS A 294 1.09 21.88 -6.43
CA LYS A 294 2.49 22.26 -6.41
C LYS A 294 3.14 21.86 -7.73
N VAL A 295 3.99 22.74 -8.27
CA VAL A 295 4.67 22.52 -9.54
C VAL A 295 6.17 22.64 -9.34
N PHE A 296 6.90 21.63 -9.82
CA PHE A 296 8.36 21.65 -9.91
C PHE A 296 8.78 21.72 -11.36
N ARG A 297 9.89 22.36 -11.60
CA ARG A 297 10.57 22.36 -12.89
C ARG A 297 12.00 21.92 -12.71
N GLN A 298 12.44 20.99 -13.52
CA GLN A 298 13.84 20.60 -13.57
C GLN A 298 14.68 21.79 -14.04
N THR A 299 15.67 22.18 -13.25
CA THR A 299 16.64 23.19 -13.65
C THR A 299 17.87 22.47 -14.19
N LYS A 300 18.27 22.82 -15.40
CA LYS A 300 19.61 22.40 -15.90
C LYS A 300 20.67 22.99 -14.97
N LYS A 301 21.53 22.15 -14.42
CA LYS A 301 22.75 22.59 -13.75
C LYS A 301 23.75 23.07 -14.80
#